data_ee9355da04513bdefbbbdca0b08a03a1
#
_entry.id   ee9355da04513bdefbbbdca0b08a03a1
#
_cell.length_a   1.000
_cell.length_b   1.000
_cell.length_c   1.000
_cell.angle_alpha   90.00
_cell.angle_beta   90.00
_cell.angle_gamma   90.00
#
_symmetry.space_group_name_H-M   'P 1'
#
loop_
_entity.id
_entity.type
_entity.pdbx_description
1 polymer ?
#
loop_
_entity_poly.entity_id
_entity_poly.type
_entity_poly.pdbx_seq_one_letter_code
_entity_poly.pdbx_strand_id
1 'polypeptide(L)'
;MLNFMKTPEHEVTLSNNAKVKYRPFLVKEEKILLLAVENNVEEEMVQTLINTVQTCVLSDIDVTKLPVYDFEWLWLNIRSKSIGEAVQLKLKCPDDETQVVDYEFNIEDVKPDLSKKVETNIPFSKDYGVIMKVPTVLEVANKKTIIDLSVNLMRDCIAQIYNGDEIYETKDLEPSELEQFVDNLTMPQFKKIKDFFETLPVIKHTIKYKNPKSGMEHEMLL
;
A
#
# COMPACT_ATOMS: atom_id res chain seq x y z
N MET A 1 -31.52 -21.82 7.31
CA MET A 1 -30.67 -20.63 7.12
C MET A 1 -31.37 -19.76 6.09
N LEU A 2 -31.74 -18.53 6.47
CA LEU A 2 -32.43 -17.60 5.57
C LEU A 2 -31.40 -17.06 4.57
N ASN A 3 -31.45 -17.58 3.35
CA ASN A 3 -30.45 -17.23 2.31
C ASN A 3 -31.16 -16.46 1.17
N PHE A 4 -31.73 -15.29 1.51
CA PHE A 4 -32.59 -14.54 0.58
C PHE A 4 -31.82 -13.40 -0.15
N MET A 5 -30.59 -13.08 0.24
CA MET A 5 -29.87 -11.97 -0.36
C MET A 5 -28.65 -12.47 -1.14
N LYS A 6 -28.68 -12.26 -2.45
CA LYS A 6 -27.46 -12.33 -3.25
C LYS A 6 -26.65 -11.06 -2.99
N THR A 7 -25.44 -11.20 -2.55
CA THR A 7 -24.49 -10.07 -2.44
C THR A 7 -24.14 -9.59 -3.84
N PRO A 8 -24.18 -8.29 -4.14
CA PRO A 8 -23.77 -7.78 -5.44
C PRO A 8 -22.29 -8.09 -5.69
N GLU A 9 -21.96 -8.35 -6.94
CA GLU A 9 -20.59 -8.56 -7.38
C GLU A 9 -20.12 -7.31 -8.14
N HIS A 10 -18.88 -6.93 -7.92
CA HIS A 10 -18.22 -5.81 -8.59
C HIS A 10 -16.90 -6.26 -9.18
N GLU A 11 -16.32 -5.44 -10.04
CA GLU A 11 -15.04 -5.69 -10.68
C GLU A 11 -14.14 -4.46 -10.56
N VAL A 12 -12.88 -4.66 -10.27
CA VAL A 12 -11.85 -3.62 -10.27
C VAL A 12 -10.69 -4.06 -11.16
N THR A 13 -10.07 -3.10 -11.85
CA THR A 13 -8.88 -3.33 -12.65
C THR A 13 -7.65 -2.91 -11.87
N LEU A 14 -6.68 -3.82 -11.71
CA LEU A 14 -5.40 -3.58 -11.05
C LEU A 14 -4.37 -2.95 -12.00
N SER A 15 -3.22 -2.55 -11.47
CA SER A 15 -2.15 -1.88 -12.23
C SER A 15 -1.62 -2.70 -13.42
N ASN A 16 -1.64 -4.02 -13.32
CA ASN A 16 -1.24 -4.95 -14.37
C ASN A 16 -2.37 -5.27 -15.38
N ASN A 17 -3.47 -4.52 -15.36
CA ASN A 17 -4.70 -4.73 -16.14
C ASN A 17 -5.46 -6.03 -15.80
N ALA A 18 -5.10 -6.74 -14.73
CA ALA A 18 -5.91 -7.87 -14.26
C ALA A 18 -7.23 -7.37 -13.68
N LYS A 19 -8.31 -8.08 -14.00
CA LYS A 19 -9.65 -7.80 -13.48
C LYS A 19 -9.94 -8.70 -12.31
N VAL A 20 -10.25 -8.10 -11.17
CA VAL A 20 -10.54 -8.78 -9.92
C VAL A 20 -12.00 -8.57 -9.57
N LYS A 21 -12.72 -9.69 -9.44
CA LYS A 21 -14.11 -9.68 -8.95
C LYS A 21 -14.11 -9.70 -7.43
N TYR A 22 -14.99 -8.91 -6.85
CA TYR A 22 -15.16 -8.81 -5.42
C TYR A 22 -16.61 -8.55 -5.03
N ARG A 23 -16.93 -8.77 -3.77
CA ARG A 23 -18.18 -8.38 -3.13
C ARG A 23 -17.95 -7.35 -2.03
N PRO A 24 -18.94 -6.54 -1.69
CA PRO A 24 -18.89 -5.75 -0.46
C PRO A 24 -18.69 -6.63 0.76
N PHE A 25 -18.04 -6.11 1.80
CA PHE A 25 -18.00 -6.80 3.09
C PHE A 25 -19.38 -6.73 3.76
N LEU A 26 -19.66 -7.70 4.59
CA LEU A 26 -20.94 -7.85 5.30
C LEU A 26 -20.75 -7.38 6.76
N VAL A 27 -21.85 -7.27 7.49
CA VAL A 27 -21.84 -6.88 8.91
C VAL A 27 -20.92 -7.77 9.77
N LYS A 28 -20.72 -9.03 9.40
CA LYS A 28 -19.81 -9.94 10.12
C LYS A 28 -18.34 -9.53 9.95
N GLU A 29 -17.93 -9.11 8.75
CA GLU A 29 -16.58 -8.60 8.50
C GLU A 29 -16.40 -7.22 9.14
N GLU A 30 -17.39 -6.33 9.07
CA GLU A 30 -17.36 -5.04 9.73
C GLU A 30 -17.16 -5.16 11.25
N LYS A 31 -17.85 -6.08 11.90
CA LYS A 31 -17.67 -6.33 13.34
C LYS A 31 -16.25 -6.75 13.68
N ILE A 32 -15.62 -7.59 12.84
CA ILE A 32 -14.24 -8.04 13.06
C ILE A 32 -13.27 -6.86 12.89
N LEU A 33 -13.47 -6.02 11.87
CA LEU A 33 -12.67 -4.80 11.66
C LEU A 33 -12.79 -3.83 12.83
N LEU A 34 -14.02 -3.58 13.34
CA LEU A 34 -14.25 -2.72 14.49
C LEU A 34 -13.59 -3.25 15.76
N LEU A 35 -13.66 -4.56 16.02
CA LEU A 35 -12.97 -5.19 17.14
C LEU A 35 -11.44 -5.05 17.05
N ALA A 36 -10.88 -5.21 15.84
CA ALA A 36 -9.43 -5.04 15.64
C ALA A 36 -9.00 -3.60 15.93
N VAL A 37 -9.81 -2.60 15.53
CA VAL A 37 -9.55 -1.20 15.84
C VAL A 37 -9.68 -0.93 17.36
N GLU A 38 -10.67 -1.52 18.01
CA GLU A 38 -10.89 -1.36 19.46
C GLU A 38 -9.74 -1.96 20.28
N ASN A 39 -9.19 -3.11 19.86
CA ASN A 39 -8.03 -3.73 20.50
C ASN A 39 -6.75 -2.89 20.37
N ASN A 40 -6.69 -2.01 19.38
CA ASN A 40 -5.57 -1.09 19.13
C ASN A 40 -4.19 -1.78 19.03
N VAL A 41 -4.17 -2.99 18.47
CA VAL A 41 -2.95 -3.75 18.15
C VAL A 41 -2.74 -3.68 16.65
N GLU A 42 -1.73 -2.94 16.22
CA GLU A 42 -1.47 -2.64 14.80
C GLU A 42 -1.35 -3.90 13.93
N GLU A 43 -0.63 -4.92 14.42
CA GLU A 43 -0.45 -6.19 13.73
C GLU A 43 -1.78 -6.93 13.52
N GLU A 44 -2.65 -6.94 14.53
CA GLU A 44 -3.99 -7.55 14.43
C GLU A 44 -4.88 -6.78 13.44
N MET A 45 -4.78 -5.45 13.42
CA MET A 45 -5.52 -4.61 12.47
C MET A 45 -5.11 -4.90 11.03
N VAL A 46 -3.80 -4.94 10.75
CA VAL A 46 -3.26 -5.25 9.41
C VAL A 46 -3.69 -6.65 8.96
N GLN A 47 -3.53 -7.65 9.82
CA GLN A 47 -3.90 -9.03 9.49
C GLN A 47 -5.42 -9.17 9.27
N THR A 48 -6.22 -8.51 10.09
CA THR A 48 -7.69 -8.50 9.96
C THR A 48 -8.12 -7.86 8.65
N LEU A 49 -7.47 -6.76 8.25
CA LEU A 49 -7.72 -6.10 6.98
C LEU A 49 -7.40 -7.03 5.80
N ILE A 50 -6.24 -7.67 5.79
CA ILE A 50 -5.83 -8.62 4.75
C ILE A 50 -6.84 -9.77 4.63
N ASN A 51 -7.23 -10.36 5.75
CA ASN A 51 -8.20 -11.47 5.79
C ASN A 51 -9.59 -11.03 5.29
N THR A 52 -9.99 -9.80 5.62
CA THR A 52 -11.27 -9.23 5.16
C THR A 52 -11.26 -9.05 3.64
N VAL A 53 -10.20 -8.46 3.10
CA VAL A 53 -10.05 -8.27 1.64
C VAL A 53 -10.04 -9.62 0.94
N GLN A 54 -9.26 -10.60 1.41
CA GLN A 54 -9.22 -11.96 0.84
C GLN A 54 -10.59 -12.62 0.85
N THR A 55 -11.36 -12.44 1.92
CA THR A 55 -12.72 -13.02 2.03
C THR A 55 -13.71 -12.34 1.09
N CYS A 56 -13.52 -11.07 0.76
CA CYS A 56 -14.37 -10.32 -0.16
C CYS A 56 -14.03 -10.57 -1.63
N VAL A 57 -12.82 -11.00 -1.94
CA VAL A 57 -12.39 -11.32 -3.31
C VAL A 57 -13.02 -12.63 -3.76
N LEU A 58 -13.56 -12.63 -4.99
CA LEU A 58 -14.22 -13.77 -5.64
C LEU A 58 -13.36 -14.41 -6.73
N SER A 59 -12.33 -13.69 -7.18
CA SER A 59 -11.33 -14.21 -8.12
C SER A 59 -10.33 -15.12 -7.37
N ASP A 60 -9.77 -16.11 -8.08
CA ASP A 60 -8.74 -17.02 -7.52
C ASP A 60 -7.38 -16.29 -7.50
N ILE A 61 -7.21 -15.40 -6.54
CA ILE A 61 -5.97 -14.66 -6.28
C ILE A 61 -5.64 -14.65 -4.80
N ASP A 62 -4.35 -14.65 -4.50
CA ASP A 62 -3.81 -14.42 -3.16
C ASP A 62 -3.49 -12.92 -3.01
N VAL A 63 -4.31 -12.21 -2.22
CA VAL A 63 -4.19 -10.76 -2.04
C VAL A 63 -2.88 -10.36 -1.35
N THR A 64 -2.24 -11.29 -0.62
CA THR A 64 -0.96 -11.01 0.04
C THR A 64 0.20 -10.85 -0.95
N LYS A 65 0.04 -11.36 -2.18
CA LYS A 65 1.02 -11.25 -3.28
C LYS A 65 0.83 -10.02 -4.15
N LEU A 66 -0.24 -9.27 -3.93
CA LEU A 66 -0.45 -8.01 -4.65
C LEU A 66 0.58 -6.97 -4.23
N PRO A 67 0.98 -6.07 -5.15
CA PRO A 67 1.62 -4.81 -4.78
C PRO A 67 0.77 -4.06 -3.76
N VAL A 68 1.42 -3.36 -2.81
CA VAL A 68 0.71 -2.64 -1.74
C VAL A 68 -0.34 -1.69 -2.30
N TYR A 69 0.00 -0.90 -3.31
CA TYR A 69 -0.93 0.06 -3.94
C TYR A 69 -2.13 -0.61 -4.65
N ASP A 70 -1.95 -1.82 -5.20
CA ASP A 70 -3.06 -2.58 -5.80
C ASP A 70 -4.00 -3.14 -4.72
N PHE A 71 -3.44 -3.59 -3.59
CA PHE A 71 -4.22 -4.02 -2.45
C PHE A 71 -5.01 -2.86 -1.83
N GLU A 72 -4.37 -1.71 -1.63
CA GLU A 72 -5.03 -0.51 -1.12
C GLU A 72 -6.16 -0.06 -2.06
N TRP A 73 -5.91 -0.09 -3.38
CA TRP A 73 -6.94 0.21 -4.37
C TRP A 73 -8.12 -0.76 -4.32
N LEU A 74 -7.84 -2.05 -4.21
CA LEU A 74 -8.87 -3.08 -4.06
C LEU A 74 -9.67 -2.87 -2.77
N TRP A 75 -8.99 -2.59 -1.65
CA TRP A 75 -9.65 -2.30 -0.38
C TRP A 75 -10.55 -1.07 -0.45
N LEU A 76 -10.10 0.03 -1.03
CA LEU A 76 -10.91 1.24 -1.21
C LEU A 76 -12.18 0.96 -2.02
N ASN A 77 -12.08 0.15 -3.06
CA ASN A 77 -13.24 -0.25 -3.87
C ASN A 77 -14.20 -1.14 -3.08
N ILE A 78 -13.71 -2.11 -2.31
CA ILE A 78 -14.54 -2.94 -1.43
C ILE A 78 -15.26 -2.07 -0.39
N ARG A 79 -14.53 -1.16 0.27
CA ARG A 79 -15.07 -0.24 1.27
C ARG A 79 -16.16 0.67 0.68
N SER A 80 -15.88 1.27 -0.46
CA SER A 80 -16.82 2.15 -1.18
C SER A 80 -18.17 1.46 -1.42
N LYS A 81 -18.15 0.21 -1.86
CA LYS A 81 -19.38 -0.56 -2.15
C LYS A 81 -20.03 -1.17 -0.90
N SER A 82 -19.34 -1.14 0.26
CA SER A 82 -19.86 -1.71 1.53
C SER A 82 -20.57 -0.67 2.37
N ILE A 83 -19.98 0.50 2.56
CA ILE A 83 -20.50 1.54 3.48
C ILE A 83 -20.75 2.88 2.80
N GLY A 84 -20.52 2.97 1.49
CA GLY A 84 -20.73 4.17 0.69
C GLY A 84 -19.45 4.82 0.21
N GLU A 85 -19.61 5.64 -0.82
CA GLU A 85 -18.52 6.27 -1.56
C GLU A 85 -18.04 7.57 -0.89
N ALA A 86 -18.94 8.24 -0.15
CA ALA A 86 -18.62 9.48 0.55
C ALA A 86 -17.87 9.21 1.86
N VAL A 87 -16.76 9.90 2.05
CA VAL A 87 -15.97 9.90 3.29
C VAL A 87 -16.09 11.26 3.94
N GLN A 88 -16.57 11.29 5.18
CA GLN A 88 -16.64 12.49 5.99
C GLN A 88 -15.48 12.51 6.98
N LEU A 89 -14.73 13.60 6.98
CA LEU A 89 -13.61 13.85 7.87
C LEU A 89 -13.84 15.11 8.68
N LYS A 90 -13.30 15.12 9.89
CA LYS A 90 -13.21 16.31 10.74
C LYS A 90 -11.75 16.75 10.80
N LEU A 91 -11.43 17.83 10.12
CA LEU A 91 -10.08 18.36 9.97
C LEU A 91 -9.85 19.49 10.96
N LYS A 92 -8.83 19.36 11.81
CA LYS A 92 -8.37 20.48 12.65
C LYS A 92 -7.56 21.45 11.80
N CYS A 93 -7.72 22.74 12.08
CA CYS A 93 -6.95 23.78 11.42
C CYS A 93 -5.58 23.94 12.10
N PRO A 94 -4.45 23.85 11.38
CA PRO A 94 -3.11 23.98 11.96
C PRO A 94 -2.84 25.36 12.59
N ASP A 95 -3.53 26.41 12.12
CA ASP A 95 -3.40 27.78 12.61
C ASP A 95 -4.30 28.09 13.83
N ASP A 96 -5.33 27.26 14.10
CA ASP A 96 -6.18 27.35 15.28
C ASP A 96 -6.83 25.97 15.52
N GLU A 97 -6.21 25.15 16.38
CA GLU A 97 -6.66 23.78 16.69
C GLU A 97 -8.07 23.71 17.32
N THR A 98 -8.62 24.85 17.74
CA THR A 98 -10.00 24.92 18.22
C THR A 98 -11.01 24.89 17.08
N GLN A 99 -10.57 25.16 15.86
CA GLN A 99 -11.41 25.16 14.68
C GLN A 99 -11.34 23.79 14.00
N VAL A 100 -12.53 23.26 13.71
CA VAL A 100 -12.70 21.99 13.02
C VAL A 100 -13.55 22.23 11.77
N VAL A 101 -13.12 21.69 10.66
CA VAL A 101 -13.81 21.78 9.37
C VAL A 101 -14.33 20.40 9.01
N ASP A 102 -15.63 20.28 8.73
CA ASP A 102 -16.20 19.08 8.15
C ASP A 102 -15.85 19.07 6.65
N TYR A 103 -15.19 18.01 6.21
CA TYR A 103 -14.78 17.81 4.84
C TYR A 103 -15.33 16.50 4.31
N GLU A 104 -15.88 16.51 3.11
CA GLU A 104 -16.40 15.33 2.43
C GLU A 104 -15.73 15.15 1.09
N PHE A 105 -15.33 13.94 0.77
CA PHE A 105 -14.84 13.57 -0.57
C PHE A 105 -15.34 12.18 -0.97
N ASN A 106 -15.32 11.93 -2.28
CA ASN A 106 -15.70 10.62 -2.82
C ASN A 106 -14.46 9.73 -2.96
N ILE A 107 -14.49 8.52 -2.40
CA ILE A 107 -13.41 7.52 -2.56
C ILE A 107 -13.13 7.21 -4.03
N GLU A 108 -14.13 7.26 -4.91
CA GLU A 108 -13.95 6.99 -6.33
C GLU A 108 -13.04 8.00 -7.04
N ASP A 109 -12.85 9.19 -6.45
CA ASP A 109 -11.91 10.21 -6.94
C ASP A 109 -10.46 9.90 -6.55
N VAL A 110 -10.26 8.95 -5.62
CA VAL A 110 -8.94 8.56 -5.11
C VAL A 110 -8.46 7.34 -5.88
N LYS A 111 -7.47 7.53 -6.76
CA LYS A 111 -6.92 6.46 -7.61
C LYS A 111 -5.40 6.40 -7.47
N PRO A 112 -4.80 5.21 -7.60
CA PRO A 112 -3.35 5.11 -7.68
C PRO A 112 -2.83 5.87 -8.91
N ASP A 113 -1.78 6.66 -8.73
CA ASP A 113 -1.10 7.32 -9.84
C ASP A 113 -0.21 6.31 -10.58
N LEU A 114 -0.76 5.72 -11.63
CA LEU A 114 -0.08 4.78 -12.50
C LEU A 114 0.58 5.46 -13.71
N SER A 115 0.64 6.79 -13.75
CA SER A 115 1.20 7.54 -14.88
C SER A 115 2.69 7.36 -15.04
N LYS A 116 3.40 7.02 -13.96
CA LYS A 116 4.85 6.80 -13.95
C LYS A 116 5.16 5.32 -14.15
N LYS A 117 6.05 5.04 -15.09
CA LYS A 117 6.64 3.71 -15.22
C LYS A 117 7.59 3.46 -14.06
N VAL A 118 7.36 2.38 -13.32
CA VAL A 118 8.29 1.95 -12.27
C VAL A 118 9.56 1.41 -12.94
N GLU A 119 10.69 2.11 -12.73
CA GLU A 119 11.99 1.67 -13.22
C GLU A 119 12.64 0.75 -12.19
N THR A 120 12.65 -0.55 -12.49
CA THR A 120 13.17 -1.57 -11.57
C THR A 120 14.69 -1.76 -11.64
N ASN A 121 15.33 -1.33 -12.72
CA ASN A 121 16.77 -1.44 -12.88
C ASN A 121 17.47 -0.26 -12.20
N ILE A 122 18.28 -0.55 -11.18
CA ILE A 122 19.03 0.45 -10.41
C ILE A 122 20.53 0.26 -10.64
N PRO A 123 21.12 0.95 -11.63
CA PRO A 123 22.54 0.85 -11.91
C PRO A 123 23.38 1.59 -10.86
N PHE A 124 24.37 0.90 -10.31
CA PHE A 124 25.38 1.50 -9.46
C PHE A 124 26.59 1.99 -10.27
N SER A 125 26.92 1.25 -11.33
CA SER A 125 27.91 1.63 -12.35
C SER A 125 27.42 1.19 -13.74
N LYS A 126 28.29 1.25 -14.75
CA LYS A 126 27.95 0.80 -16.12
C LYS A 126 27.57 -0.68 -16.18
N ASP A 127 28.26 -1.51 -15.42
CA ASP A 127 28.16 -2.98 -15.53
C ASP A 127 27.68 -3.63 -14.21
N TYR A 128 27.36 -2.84 -13.18
CA TYR A 128 27.01 -3.34 -11.85
C TYR A 128 25.78 -2.62 -11.28
N GLY A 129 24.86 -3.38 -10.74
CA GLY A 129 23.65 -2.85 -10.13
C GLY A 129 22.69 -3.93 -9.64
N VAL A 130 21.46 -3.54 -9.36
CA VAL A 130 20.40 -4.42 -8.89
C VAL A 130 19.13 -4.23 -9.71
N ILE A 131 18.34 -5.30 -9.80
CA ILE A 131 16.95 -5.25 -10.28
C ILE A 131 16.04 -5.35 -9.05
N MET A 132 15.18 -4.37 -8.90
CA MET A 132 14.20 -4.31 -7.81
C MET A 132 12.89 -4.95 -8.20
N LYS A 133 12.16 -5.48 -7.22
CA LYS A 133 10.73 -5.83 -7.32
C LYS A 133 9.90 -4.91 -6.44
N VAL A 134 8.64 -4.72 -6.82
CA VAL A 134 7.70 -3.94 -6.03
C VAL A 134 7.33 -4.73 -4.76
N PRO A 135 7.30 -4.08 -3.58
CA PRO A 135 6.92 -4.75 -2.35
C PRO A 135 5.47 -5.23 -2.38
N THR A 136 5.27 -6.45 -1.93
CA THR A 136 3.96 -7.06 -1.77
C THR A 136 3.38 -6.79 -0.37
N VAL A 137 2.08 -6.99 -0.22
CA VAL A 137 1.39 -6.88 1.07
C VAL A 137 2.05 -7.76 2.13
N LEU A 138 2.40 -9.00 1.78
CA LEU A 138 3.03 -9.95 2.71
C LEU A 138 4.39 -9.45 3.21
N GLU A 139 5.19 -8.86 2.32
CA GLU A 139 6.52 -8.34 2.66
C GLU A 139 6.43 -7.16 3.61
N VAL A 140 5.45 -6.26 3.43
CA VAL A 140 5.25 -5.10 4.30
C VAL A 140 4.59 -5.48 5.63
N ALA A 141 3.55 -6.32 5.61
CA ALA A 141 2.80 -6.73 6.80
C ALA A 141 3.65 -7.42 7.87
N ASN A 142 4.75 -8.04 7.47
CA ASN A 142 5.68 -8.72 8.38
C ASN A 142 6.73 -7.80 9.01
N LYS A 143 6.75 -6.50 8.68
CA LYS A 143 7.75 -5.53 9.16
C LYS A 143 7.22 -4.81 10.40
N LYS A 144 7.98 -4.85 11.50
CA LYS A 144 7.55 -4.35 12.81
C LYS A 144 8.38 -3.17 13.33
N THR A 145 9.60 -3.00 12.81
CA THR A 145 10.51 -1.95 13.28
C THR A 145 10.85 -0.97 12.17
N ILE A 146 11.39 0.20 12.54
CA ILE A 146 11.89 1.19 11.57
C ILE A 146 12.99 0.58 10.69
N ILE A 147 13.85 -0.28 11.25
CA ILE A 147 14.91 -0.99 10.48
C ILE A 147 14.26 -1.97 9.51
N ASP A 148 13.23 -2.71 9.94
CA ASP A 148 12.49 -3.62 9.06
C ASP A 148 11.87 -2.89 7.88
N LEU A 149 11.19 -1.77 8.13
CA LEU A 149 10.53 -0.97 7.09
C LEU A 149 11.50 -0.19 6.20
N SER A 150 12.73 0.05 6.64
CA SER A 150 13.73 0.77 5.85
C SER A 150 14.74 -0.17 5.19
N VAL A 151 15.57 -0.84 5.96
CA VAL A 151 16.69 -1.63 5.43
C VAL A 151 16.23 -3.02 4.96
N ASN A 152 15.50 -3.73 5.82
CA ASN A 152 15.12 -5.11 5.53
C ASN A 152 14.10 -5.22 4.39
N LEU A 153 13.13 -4.28 4.32
CA LEU A 153 12.20 -4.24 3.18
C LEU A 153 12.94 -3.95 1.87
N MET A 154 13.88 -3.01 1.87
CA MET A 154 14.68 -2.69 0.67
C MET A 154 15.49 -3.90 0.22
N ARG A 155 16.15 -4.61 1.16
CA ARG A 155 16.87 -5.85 0.89
C ARG A 155 15.94 -6.91 0.28
N ASP A 156 14.78 -7.14 0.88
CA ASP A 156 13.83 -8.18 0.45
C ASP A 156 13.20 -7.85 -0.92
N CYS A 157 13.25 -6.58 -1.34
CA CYS A 157 12.80 -6.12 -2.65
C CYS A 157 13.89 -6.16 -3.74
N ILE A 158 15.13 -6.56 -3.44
CA ILE A 158 16.13 -6.85 -4.47
C ILE A 158 15.79 -8.21 -5.09
N ALA A 159 15.50 -8.23 -6.39
CA ALA A 159 15.19 -9.46 -7.12
C ALA A 159 16.44 -10.10 -7.71
N GLN A 160 17.35 -9.27 -8.26
CA GLN A 160 18.59 -9.72 -8.89
C GLN A 160 19.73 -8.76 -8.58
N ILE A 161 20.94 -9.30 -8.54
CA ILE A 161 22.21 -8.53 -8.52
C ILE A 161 22.95 -8.89 -9.81
N TYR A 162 23.44 -7.91 -10.54
CA TYR A 162 24.23 -8.13 -11.74
C TYR A 162 25.60 -7.48 -11.67
N ASN A 163 26.59 -8.15 -12.27
CA ASN A 163 27.97 -7.64 -12.39
C ASN A 163 28.55 -8.11 -13.75
N GLY A 164 28.56 -7.23 -14.73
CA GLY A 164 28.87 -7.57 -16.10
C GLY A 164 27.86 -8.55 -16.69
N ASP A 165 28.33 -9.70 -17.15
CA ASP A 165 27.46 -10.77 -17.69
C ASP A 165 26.92 -11.73 -16.60
N GLU A 166 27.36 -11.58 -15.34
CA GLU A 166 26.91 -12.42 -14.24
C GLU A 166 25.64 -11.85 -13.62
N ILE A 167 24.63 -12.70 -13.44
CA ILE A 167 23.34 -12.37 -12.82
C ILE A 167 23.10 -13.35 -11.69
N TYR A 168 22.83 -12.83 -10.51
CA TYR A 168 22.51 -13.57 -9.31
C TYR A 168 21.05 -13.31 -8.92
N GLU A 169 20.21 -14.36 -8.99
CA GLU A 169 18.84 -14.30 -8.48
C GLU A 169 18.88 -14.34 -6.95
N THR A 170 18.28 -13.37 -6.28
CA THR A 170 18.34 -13.30 -4.81
C THR A 170 17.63 -14.46 -4.11
N LYS A 171 16.64 -15.07 -4.78
CA LYS A 171 15.96 -16.29 -4.28
C LYS A 171 16.88 -17.51 -4.18
N ASP A 172 18.01 -17.53 -4.90
CA ASP A 172 18.98 -18.63 -4.95
C ASP A 172 20.18 -18.36 -4.04
N LEU A 173 20.27 -17.19 -3.40
CA LEU A 173 21.29 -16.82 -2.45
C LEU A 173 20.90 -17.22 -1.02
N GLU A 174 21.89 -17.53 -0.20
CA GLU A 174 21.66 -17.65 1.24
C GLU A 174 21.30 -16.28 1.84
N PRO A 175 20.38 -16.21 2.82
CA PRO A 175 19.96 -14.95 3.42
C PRO A 175 21.13 -14.08 3.94
N SER A 176 22.18 -14.74 4.47
CA SER A 176 23.40 -14.06 4.96
C SER A 176 24.23 -13.42 3.86
N GLU A 177 24.20 -13.96 2.64
CA GLU A 177 24.93 -13.38 1.50
C GLU A 177 24.26 -12.09 1.05
N LEU A 178 22.92 -12.10 0.97
CA LEU A 178 22.15 -10.89 0.61
C LEU A 178 22.28 -9.80 1.70
N GLU A 179 22.29 -10.19 2.98
CA GLU A 179 22.53 -9.27 4.09
C GLU A 179 23.90 -8.63 3.98
N GLN A 180 24.96 -9.43 3.81
CA GLN A 180 26.32 -8.92 3.60
C GLN A 180 26.44 -8.02 2.37
N PHE A 181 25.73 -8.35 1.30
CA PHE A 181 25.69 -7.49 0.11
C PHE A 181 25.13 -6.11 0.45
N VAL A 182 24.00 -6.04 1.15
CA VAL A 182 23.36 -4.77 1.53
C VAL A 182 24.23 -3.99 2.51
N ASP A 183 24.84 -4.65 3.48
CA ASP A 183 25.73 -4.02 4.47
C ASP A 183 27.00 -3.41 3.84
N ASN A 184 27.45 -3.95 2.71
CA ASN A 184 28.62 -3.45 1.97
C ASN A 184 28.27 -2.37 0.93
N LEU A 185 26.99 -2.01 0.77
CA LEU A 185 26.61 -0.90 -0.11
C LEU A 185 27.12 0.43 0.44
N THR A 186 27.66 1.26 -0.45
CA THR A 186 27.95 2.65 -0.09
C THR A 186 26.65 3.44 0.11
N MET A 187 26.68 4.51 0.91
CA MET A 187 25.51 5.36 1.11
C MET A 187 24.89 5.91 -0.19
N PRO A 188 25.69 6.31 -1.22
CA PRO A 188 25.11 6.69 -2.52
C PRO A 188 24.39 5.55 -3.24
N GLN A 189 24.88 4.30 -3.14
CA GLN A 189 24.23 3.13 -3.73
C GLN A 189 22.92 2.82 -3.00
N PHE A 190 22.96 2.79 -1.67
CA PHE A 190 21.77 2.59 -0.84
C PHE A 190 20.71 3.67 -1.08
N LYS A 191 21.13 4.94 -1.25
CA LYS A 191 20.22 6.03 -1.61
C LYS A 191 19.49 5.76 -2.93
N LYS A 192 20.17 5.25 -3.95
CA LYS A 192 19.51 4.89 -5.23
C LYS A 192 18.40 3.84 -5.04
N ILE A 193 18.65 2.84 -4.18
CA ILE A 193 17.61 1.85 -3.83
C ILE A 193 16.44 2.53 -3.11
N LYS A 194 16.72 3.43 -2.17
CA LYS A 194 15.67 4.20 -1.48
C LYS A 194 14.84 5.04 -2.44
N ASP A 195 15.51 5.73 -3.36
CA ASP A 195 14.84 6.58 -4.37
C ASP A 195 13.87 5.77 -5.25
N PHE A 196 14.12 4.46 -5.48
CA PHE A 196 13.19 3.56 -6.15
C PHE A 196 11.83 3.51 -5.44
N PHE A 197 11.80 3.38 -4.11
CA PHE A 197 10.55 3.32 -3.35
C PHE A 197 9.75 4.61 -3.43
N GLU A 198 10.41 5.75 -3.60
CA GLU A 198 9.76 7.05 -3.78
C GLU A 198 9.08 7.20 -5.16
N THR A 199 9.45 6.33 -6.11
CA THR A 199 8.84 6.31 -7.45
C THR A 199 7.64 5.37 -7.57
N LEU A 200 7.42 4.51 -6.57
CA LEU A 200 6.31 3.56 -6.60
C LEU A 200 4.96 4.30 -6.64
N PRO A 201 3.96 3.73 -7.33
CA PRO A 201 2.61 4.24 -7.25
C PRO A 201 2.14 4.31 -5.80
N VAL A 202 1.47 5.37 -5.45
CA VAL A 202 0.83 5.54 -4.14
C VAL A 202 -0.59 6.04 -4.35
N ILE A 203 -1.47 5.66 -3.47
CA ILE A 203 -2.80 6.25 -3.40
C ILE A 203 -2.69 7.52 -2.58
N LYS A 204 -2.98 8.64 -3.21
CA LYS A 204 -2.91 9.97 -2.58
C LYS A 204 -4.17 10.75 -2.90
N HIS A 205 -4.69 11.42 -1.90
CA HIS A 205 -5.75 12.41 -2.09
C HIS A 205 -5.37 13.71 -1.37
N THR A 206 -5.28 14.81 -2.14
CA THR A 206 -4.97 16.12 -1.59
C THR A 206 -6.25 16.82 -1.19
N ILE A 207 -6.40 17.08 0.09
CA ILE A 207 -7.51 17.84 0.65
C ILE A 207 -7.12 19.31 0.74
N LYS A 208 -7.99 20.19 0.23
CA LYS A 208 -7.87 21.65 0.40
C LYS A 208 -9.08 22.15 1.19
N TYR A 209 -8.82 22.81 2.30
CA TYR A 209 -9.86 23.35 3.15
C TYR A 209 -9.46 24.70 3.73
N LYS A 210 -10.44 25.44 4.26
CA LYS A 210 -10.24 26.80 4.72
C LYS A 210 -10.69 26.94 6.17
N ASN A 211 -9.85 27.55 6.99
CA ASN A 211 -10.24 27.88 8.36
C ASN A 211 -11.41 28.89 8.32
N PRO A 212 -12.56 28.57 8.91
CA PRO A 212 -13.75 29.43 8.86
C PRO A 212 -13.56 30.75 9.61
N LYS A 213 -12.62 30.82 10.57
CA LYS A 213 -12.37 31.99 11.39
C LYS A 213 -11.29 32.90 10.83
N SER A 214 -10.12 32.35 10.47
CA SER A 214 -8.99 33.13 9.94
C SER A 214 -9.07 33.36 8.43
N GLY A 215 -9.81 32.50 7.72
CA GLY A 215 -9.85 32.48 6.26
C GLY A 215 -8.60 31.89 5.62
N MET A 216 -7.65 31.36 6.40
CA MET A 216 -6.42 30.74 5.89
C MET A 216 -6.73 29.41 5.19
N GLU A 217 -6.09 29.20 4.04
CA GLU A 217 -6.21 27.95 3.29
C GLU A 217 -5.14 26.95 3.74
N HIS A 218 -5.56 25.71 3.93
CA HIS A 218 -4.72 24.60 4.32
C HIS A 218 -4.80 23.48 3.29
N GLU A 219 -3.71 22.74 3.17
CA GLU A 219 -3.62 21.56 2.33
C GLU A 219 -3.11 20.39 3.16
N MET A 220 -3.78 19.24 3.02
CA MET A 220 -3.42 17.99 3.69
C MET A 220 -3.37 16.89 2.66
N LEU A 221 -2.36 16.05 2.73
CA LEU A 221 -2.25 14.82 1.97
C LEU A 221 -2.77 13.66 2.82
N LEU A 222 -3.71 12.89 2.26
CA LEU A 222 -4.20 11.62 2.78
C LEU A 222 -3.52 10.47 2.07
#